data_8aa20595e3922f861c73fd3361a88650
#
_entry.id   8aa20595e3922f861c73fd3361a88650
#
_cell.length_a   1.000
_cell.length_b   1.000
_cell.length_c   1.000
_cell.angle_alpha   90.00
_cell.angle_beta   90.00
_cell.angle_gamma   90.00
#
_symmetry.space_group_name_H-M   'P 1'
#
loop_
_entity.id
_entity.type
_entity.pdbx_description
1 polymer ?
#
loop_
_entity_poly.entity_id
_entity_poly.type
_entity_poly.pdbx_seq_one_letter_code
_entity_poly.pdbx_strand_id
1 'polypeptide(L)'
;LGYVGTAAGDEAEAGQVAGIQIALSTASVFPERVPDAFETAARLGYDALEVMVTADPVSQDARVLARLSDYHGIPVVAVHAPNLLITQRVWGREAWGKLRQSQEMAQQLGASVIVVHPPFLWQREYAREFEAGLTEMSQESGIAFAAENLYPLRRGGTEVTAYAPHWNPVELDCPHATLDVSHAAVSGSDVLEMAAQLGPRLAHVHLGDGTKPGLPDEHLVPGRGTQPCAELLGKLRADGYAGVVVLEVNTHRAVDPAQRQADLAESLAFARQHLGQPAVARR
;
A
#
# COMPACT_ATOMS: atom_id res chain seq x y z
N LEU A 1 -28.75 -15.91 -60.05
CA LEU A 1 -27.44 -16.03 -59.42
C LEU A 1 -27.45 -15.12 -58.22
N GLY A 2 -27.74 -15.72 -57.03
CA GLY A 2 -27.79 -15.02 -55.77
C GLY A 2 -26.43 -15.09 -55.10
N TYR A 3 -25.97 -13.97 -54.56
CA TYR A 3 -24.80 -13.88 -53.70
C TYR A 3 -25.30 -13.84 -52.26
N VAL A 4 -24.96 -14.87 -51.48
CA VAL A 4 -25.21 -14.93 -50.04
C VAL A 4 -24.00 -14.30 -49.35
N GLY A 5 -24.19 -13.12 -48.75
CA GLY A 5 -23.20 -12.47 -47.91
C GLY A 5 -23.22 -13.11 -46.51
N THR A 6 -22.15 -13.73 -46.12
CA THR A 6 -21.89 -14.18 -44.75
C THR A 6 -21.59 -12.98 -43.88
N ALA A 7 -22.44 -12.71 -42.89
CA ALA A 7 -22.17 -11.78 -41.82
C ALA A 7 -21.03 -12.37 -40.94
N ALA A 8 -19.89 -11.72 -40.93
CA ALA A 8 -18.85 -11.94 -39.94
C ALA A 8 -19.36 -11.35 -38.63
N GLY A 9 -19.49 -12.21 -37.62
CA GLY A 9 -19.85 -11.79 -36.28
C GLY A 9 -18.67 -10.97 -35.66
N ASP A 10 -18.99 -9.77 -35.24
CA ASP A 10 -18.20 -9.01 -34.28
C ASP A 10 -18.17 -9.78 -32.94
N GLU A 11 -17.18 -10.61 -32.77
CA GLU A 11 -16.78 -11.02 -31.39
C GLU A 11 -16.16 -9.81 -30.74
N ALA A 12 -16.97 -9.08 -29.95
CA ALA A 12 -16.49 -8.06 -29.04
C ALA A 12 -15.48 -8.75 -28.13
N GLU A 13 -14.20 -8.37 -28.26
CA GLU A 13 -13.17 -8.66 -27.27
C GLU A 13 -13.70 -8.15 -25.92
N ALA A 14 -14.13 -9.09 -25.08
CA ALA A 14 -14.42 -8.82 -23.69
C ALA A 14 -13.09 -8.36 -23.07
N GLY A 15 -12.95 -7.05 -22.88
CA GLY A 15 -11.80 -6.44 -22.24
C GLY A 15 -11.55 -7.17 -20.93
N GLN A 16 -10.41 -7.82 -20.85
CA GLN A 16 -9.95 -8.49 -19.63
C GLN A 16 -9.85 -7.40 -18.57
N VAL A 17 -10.78 -7.38 -17.62
CA VAL A 17 -10.70 -6.48 -16.46
C VAL A 17 -9.36 -6.76 -15.80
N ALA A 18 -8.46 -5.79 -15.84
CA ALA A 18 -7.16 -5.93 -15.21
C ALA A 18 -7.40 -6.29 -13.75
N GLY A 19 -6.91 -7.45 -13.31
CA GLY A 19 -7.09 -7.92 -11.95
C GLY A 19 -6.41 -6.96 -10.95
N ILE A 20 -6.88 -6.94 -9.72
CA ILE A 20 -6.26 -6.17 -8.63
C ILE A 20 -4.78 -6.55 -8.55
N GLN A 21 -3.87 -5.57 -8.65
CA GLN A 21 -2.44 -5.82 -8.53
C GLN A 21 -2.07 -6.13 -7.07
N ILE A 22 -1.18 -7.12 -6.90
CA ILE A 22 -0.63 -7.48 -5.58
C ILE A 22 0.84 -7.09 -5.57
N ALA A 23 1.18 -6.08 -4.78
CA ALA A 23 2.54 -5.59 -4.63
C ALA A 23 3.16 -6.03 -3.30
N LEU A 24 4.49 -6.01 -3.23
CA LEU A 24 5.27 -6.21 -2.01
C LEU A 24 5.79 -4.86 -1.51
N SER A 25 5.60 -4.53 -0.23
CA SER A 25 6.30 -3.40 0.38
C SER A 25 7.79 -3.72 0.57
N THR A 26 8.67 -2.78 0.22
CA THR A 26 10.11 -2.92 0.47
C THR A 26 10.45 -3.00 1.96
N ALA A 27 9.54 -2.56 2.85
CA ALA A 27 9.68 -2.74 4.29
C ALA A 27 9.62 -4.20 4.72
N SER A 28 8.90 -5.04 3.98
CA SER A 28 8.64 -6.44 4.33
C SER A 28 9.87 -7.34 4.20
N VAL A 29 10.94 -6.92 3.55
CA VAL A 29 12.18 -7.69 3.46
C VAL A 29 13.19 -7.37 4.56
N PHE A 30 12.93 -6.37 5.42
CA PHE A 30 13.87 -6.00 6.48
C PHE A 30 14.27 -7.22 7.35
N PRO A 31 15.57 -7.41 7.68
CA PRO A 31 16.69 -6.47 7.58
C PRO A 31 17.43 -6.47 6.21
N GLU A 32 16.96 -7.20 5.22
CA GLU A 32 17.47 -7.10 3.86
C GLU A 32 17.14 -5.71 3.28
N ARG A 33 17.76 -5.35 2.15
CA ARG A 33 17.70 -4.00 1.60
C ARG A 33 16.76 -3.92 0.40
N VAL A 34 16.53 -2.71 -0.07
CA VAL A 34 15.63 -2.45 -1.21
C VAL A 34 15.94 -3.28 -2.46
N PRO A 35 17.21 -3.51 -2.90
CA PRO A 35 17.48 -4.40 -4.03
C PRO A 35 16.99 -5.83 -3.82
N ASP A 36 17.05 -6.34 -2.58
CA ASP A 36 16.60 -7.69 -2.24
C ASP A 36 15.07 -7.80 -2.35
N ALA A 37 14.34 -6.69 -2.15
CA ALA A 37 12.89 -6.65 -2.36
C ALA A 37 12.52 -6.85 -3.83
N PHE A 38 13.25 -6.24 -4.76
CA PHE A 38 13.04 -6.44 -6.20
C PHE A 38 13.29 -7.88 -6.61
N GLU A 39 14.41 -8.46 -6.16
CA GLU A 39 14.73 -9.88 -6.42
C GLU A 39 13.66 -10.81 -5.84
N THR A 40 13.24 -10.55 -4.60
CA THR A 40 12.22 -11.33 -3.90
C THR A 40 10.87 -11.26 -4.62
N ALA A 41 10.43 -10.05 -5.00
CA ALA A 41 9.18 -9.87 -5.71
C ALA A 41 9.18 -10.61 -7.05
N ALA A 42 10.25 -10.48 -7.83
CA ALA A 42 10.40 -11.19 -9.11
C ALA A 42 10.37 -12.71 -8.94
N ARG A 43 11.12 -13.22 -7.97
CA ARG A 43 11.23 -14.67 -7.72
C ARG A 43 9.93 -15.28 -7.20
N LEU A 44 9.20 -14.57 -6.34
CA LEU A 44 7.94 -15.05 -5.77
C LEU A 44 6.75 -14.81 -6.70
N GLY A 45 6.87 -13.91 -7.68
CA GLY A 45 5.83 -13.60 -8.65
C GLY A 45 4.83 -12.55 -8.16
N TYR A 46 5.27 -11.58 -7.38
CA TYR A 46 4.49 -10.36 -7.13
C TYR A 46 4.31 -9.57 -8.42
N ASP A 47 3.22 -8.82 -8.52
CA ASP A 47 2.92 -8.04 -9.73
C ASP A 47 3.71 -6.72 -9.75
N ALA A 48 4.06 -6.18 -8.56
CA ALA A 48 4.68 -4.87 -8.41
C ALA A 48 5.36 -4.72 -7.04
N LEU A 49 5.96 -3.53 -6.83
CA LEU A 49 6.49 -3.10 -5.53
C LEU A 49 5.86 -1.78 -5.08
N GLU A 50 5.79 -1.63 -3.76
CA GLU A 50 5.78 -0.33 -3.10
C GLU A 50 7.17 -0.03 -2.53
N VAL A 51 7.67 1.17 -2.77
CA VAL A 51 8.92 1.65 -2.18
C VAL A 51 8.63 2.47 -0.94
N MET A 52 8.96 1.93 0.23
CA MET A 52 8.99 2.71 1.46
C MET A 52 10.29 3.52 1.50
N VAL A 53 10.17 4.85 1.48
CA VAL A 53 11.33 5.75 1.53
C VAL A 53 11.86 5.84 2.97
N THR A 54 13.07 5.34 3.17
CA THR A 54 13.72 5.23 4.48
C THR A 54 15.11 5.87 4.49
N ALA A 55 15.90 5.61 5.53
CA ALA A 55 17.31 6.01 5.59
C ALA A 55 18.22 5.20 4.62
N ASP A 56 17.72 4.14 3.99
CA ASP A 56 18.46 3.44 2.93
C ASP A 56 18.58 4.35 1.70
N PRO A 57 19.81 4.73 1.29
CA PRO A 57 20.02 5.62 0.14
C PRO A 57 19.38 5.11 -1.15
N VAL A 58 19.25 3.79 -1.33
CA VAL A 58 18.62 3.20 -2.52
C VAL A 58 17.13 3.57 -2.59
N SER A 59 16.42 3.56 -1.44
CA SER A 59 15.02 3.97 -1.38
C SER A 59 14.79 5.45 -1.72
N GLN A 60 15.84 6.25 -1.74
CA GLN A 60 15.79 7.70 -1.96
C GLN A 60 16.19 8.11 -3.39
N ASP A 61 16.65 7.18 -4.23
CA ASP A 61 17.15 7.47 -5.58
C ASP A 61 16.27 6.80 -6.66
N ALA A 62 15.38 7.61 -7.24
CA ALA A 62 14.47 7.14 -8.29
C ALA A 62 15.19 6.52 -9.51
N ARG A 63 16.42 6.98 -9.84
CA ARG A 63 17.18 6.43 -10.97
C ARG A 63 17.71 5.02 -10.65
N VAL A 64 18.11 4.79 -9.40
CA VAL A 64 18.53 3.46 -8.95
C VAL A 64 17.32 2.53 -8.94
N LEU A 65 16.19 2.98 -8.39
CA LEU A 65 14.94 2.23 -8.34
C LEU A 65 14.43 1.86 -9.74
N ALA A 66 14.47 2.81 -10.71
CA ALA A 66 14.09 2.53 -12.09
C ALA A 66 14.96 1.44 -12.72
N ARG A 67 16.29 1.50 -12.52
CA ARG A 67 17.20 0.44 -13.01
C ARG A 67 16.91 -0.93 -12.38
N LEU A 68 16.58 -0.97 -11.08
CA LEU A 68 16.19 -2.21 -10.41
C LEU A 68 14.86 -2.75 -10.96
N SER A 69 13.90 -1.86 -11.16
CA SER A 69 12.61 -2.18 -11.78
C SER A 69 12.79 -2.80 -13.17
N ASP A 70 13.58 -2.15 -14.03
CA ASP A 70 13.88 -2.63 -15.37
C ASP A 70 14.63 -3.98 -15.35
N TYR A 71 15.63 -4.11 -14.48
CA TYR A 71 16.44 -5.32 -14.38
C TYR A 71 15.65 -6.55 -13.94
N HIS A 72 14.76 -6.37 -12.95
CA HIS A 72 13.97 -7.48 -12.41
C HIS A 72 12.60 -7.63 -13.12
N GLY A 73 12.20 -6.67 -13.95
CA GLY A 73 10.90 -6.67 -14.62
C GLY A 73 9.73 -6.47 -13.63
N ILE A 74 9.96 -5.78 -12.50
CA ILE A 74 8.97 -5.53 -11.46
C ILE A 74 8.71 -4.02 -11.37
N PRO A 75 7.52 -3.53 -11.74
CA PRO A 75 7.18 -2.11 -11.67
C PRO A 75 7.04 -1.64 -10.22
N VAL A 76 7.33 -0.35 -9.98
CA VAL A 76 6.97 0.34 -8.74
C VAL A 76 5.62 1.03 -8.95
N VAL A 77 4.61 0.68 -8.16
CA VAL A 77 3.24 1.20 -8.30
C VAL A 77 2.86 2.19 -7.21
N ALA A 78 3.57 2.16 -6.08
CA ALA A 78 3.36 3.07 -4.97
C ALA A 78 4.67 3.52 -4.35
N VAL A 79 4.66 4.74 -3.79
CA VAL A 79 5.74 5.32 -2.98
C VAL A 79 5.19 5.64 -1.61
N HIS A 80 5.76 5.06 -0.56
CA HIS A 80 5.42 5.42 0.81
C HIS A 80 6.32 6.57 1.25
N ALA A 81 5.71 7.75 1.48
CA ALA A 81 6.44 8.98 1.82
C ALA A 81 7.14 8.89 3.20
N PRO A 82 8.32 9.53 3.38
CA PRO A 82 9.10 9.42 4.63
C PRO A 82 8.56 10.33 5.74
N ASN A 83 7.33 10.09 6.18
CA ASN A 83 6.64 10.89 7.20
C ASN A 83 6.68 10.28 8.61
N LEU A 84 7.34 9.13 8.80
CA LEU A 84 7.55 8.50 10.10
C LEU A 84 8.53 9.29 10.98
N LEU A 85 8.42 9.13 12.30
CA LEU A 85 9.39 9.72 13.25
C LEU A 85 10.83 9.30 12.94
N ILE A 86 11.04 8.05 12.56
CA ILE A 86 12.36 7.50 12.23
C ILE A 86 12.92 8.03 10.90
N THR A 87 12.06 8.52 10.01
CA THR A 87 12.44 9.08 8.71
C THR A 87 12.42 10.61 8.68
N GLN A 88 12.29 11.27 9.84
CA GLN A 88 12.18 12.74 9.91
C GLN A 88 13.29 13.52 9.21
N ARG A 89 14.50 12.94 9.09
CA ARG A 89 15.64 13.58 8.44
C ARG A 89 15.80 13.24 6.97
N VAL A 90 15.05 12.26 6.48
CA VAL A 90 15.07 11.89 5.07
C VAL A 90 14.45 13.04 4.26
N TRP A 91 15.19 13.53 3.30
CA TRP A 91 14.80 14.68 2.46
C TRP A 91 14.50 15.98 3.22
N GLY A 92 15.07 16.14 4.43
CA GLY A 92 14.86 17.34 5.25
C GLY A 92 13.72 17.18 6.26
N ARG A 93 13.27 18.30 6.83
CA ARG A 93 12.24 18.31 7.89
C ARG A 93 10.90 18.88 7.46
N GLU A 94 10.86 19.54 6.32
CA GLU A 94 9.67 20.23 5.81
C GLU A 94 8.74 19.16 5.16
N ALA A 95 7.51 19.03 5.67
CA ALA A 95 6.61 17.96 5.28
C ALA A 95 6.18 18.04 3.81
N TRP A 96 5.79 19.23 3.34
CA TRP A 96 5.39 19.42 1.94
C TRP A 96 6.55 19.18 0.96
N GLY A 97 7.78 19.52 1.37
CA GLY A 97 8.99 19.24 0.57
C GLY A 97 9.21 17.75 0.38
N LYS A 98 8.94 16.95 1.43
CA LYS A 98 8.98 15.48 1.33
C LYS A 98 7.93 14.94 0.36
N LEU A 99 6.71 15.47 0.42
CA LEU A 99 5.65 15.05 -0.50
C LEU A 99 5.96 15.43 -1.95
N ARG A 100 6.52 16.64 -2.19
CA ARG A 100 6.99 17.01 -3.53
C ARG A 100 8.08 16.07 -4.06
N GLN A 101 9.05 15.69 -3.22
CA GLN A 101 10.09 14.73 -3.61
C GLN A 101 9.50 13.33 -3.84
N SER A 102 8.52 12.90 -3.03
CA SER A 102 7.78 11.66 -3.27
C SER A 102 7.02 11.70 -4.60
N GLN A 103 6.42 12.85 -4.95
CA GLN A 103 5.75 13.07 -6.23
C GLN A 103 6.72 12.96 -7.41
N GLU A 104 7.87 13.63 -7.34
CA GLU A 104 8.90 13.56 -8.37
C GLU A 104 9.41 12.12 -8.55
N MET A 105 9.60 11.39 -7.47
CA MET A 105 9.98 9.98 -7.50
C MET A 105 8.88 9.12 -8.14
N ALA A 106 7.63 9.29 -7.72
CA ALA A 106 6.50 8.54 -8.27
C ALA A 106 6.34 8.79 -9.78
N GLN A 107 6.47 10.04 -10.23
CA GLN A 107 6.44 10.40 -11.65
C GLN A 107 7.56 9.73 -12.45
N GLN A 108 8.79 9.69 -11.91
CA GLN A 108 9.92 9.04 -12.57
C GLN A 108 9.78 7.51 -12.64
N LEU A 109 9.09 6.90 -11.68
CA LEU A 109 8.88 5.45 -11.60
C LEU A 109 7.57 5.00 -12.26
N GLY A 110 6.69 5.93 -12.62
CA GLY A 110 5.34 5.62 -13.12
C GLY A 110 4.39 5.12 -12.03
N ALA A 111 4.69 5.40 -10.76
CA ALA A 111 3.83 5.04 -9.63
C ALA A 111 2.59 5.95 -9.57
N SER A 112 1.43 5.35 -9.29
CA SER A 112 0.14 6.05 -9.28
C SER A 112 -0.35 6.45 -7.89
N VAL A 113 0.31 5.95 -6.83
CA VAL A 113 -0.07 6.20 -5.44
C VAL A 113 1.11 6.68 -4.62
N ILE A 114 0.86 7.66 -3.75
CA ILE A 114 1.78 8.06 -2.67
C ILE A 114 1.04 7.88 -1.35
N VAL A 115 1.56 6.99 -0.50
CA VAL A 115 1.03 6.79 0.85
C VAL A 115 1.54 7.88 1.77
N VAL A 116 0.62 8.50 2.51
CA VAL A 116 0.91 9.66 3.36
C VAL A 116 0.34 9.46 4.76
N HIS A 117 1.20 9.48 5.78
CA HIS A 117 0.75 9.50 7.16
C HIS A 117 0.15 10.85 7.54
N PRO A 118 -0.91 10.89 8.35
CA PRO A 118 -1.41 12.12 8.93
C PRO A 118 -0.33 12.86 9.73
N PRO A 119 -0.37 14.21 9.74
CA PRO A 119 0.54 15.02 10.54
C PRO A 119 0.52 14.70 12.03
N PHE A 120 1.66 14.86 12.70
CA PHE A 120 1.68 14.84 14.15
C PHE A 120 1.10 16.14 14.74
N LEU A 121 0.54 16.06 15.93
CA LEU A 121 -0.07 17.21 16.66
C LEU A 121 0.82 18.45 16.76
N TRP A 122 2.13 18.30 16.76
CA TRP A 122 3.08 19.43 16.81
C TRP A 122 3.34 20.06 15.46
N GLN A 123 2.96 19.43 14.33
CA GLN A 123 3.07 19.94 12.97
C GLN A 123 1.86 20.80 12.59
N ARG A 124 1.56 21.83 13.40
CA ARG A 124 0.29 22.56 13.38
C ARG A 124 -0.07 23.21 12.03
N GLU A 125 0.90 23.74 11.33
CA GLU A 125 0.68 24.38 10.02
C GLU A 125 0.36 23.31 8.97
N TYR A 126 1.19 22.27 8.88
CA TYR A 126 0.96 21.12 8.01
C TYR A 126 -0.39 20.44 8.27
N ALA A 127 -0.77 20.29 9.55
CA ALA A 127 -2.05 19.69 9.93
C ALA A 127 -3.28 20.51 9.50
N ARG A 128 -3.18 21.87 9.52
CA ARG A 128 -4.26 22.75 9.04
C ARG A 128 -4.47 22.69 7.53
N GLU A 129 -3.41 22.45 6.79
CA GLU A 129 -3.40 22.48 5.33
C GLU A 129 -3.49 21.07 4.71
N PHE A 130 -3.46 20.02 5.53
CA PHE A 130 -3.25 18.64 5.13
C PHE A 130 -4.26 18.18 4.07
N GLU A 131 -5.56 18.29 4.35
CA GLU A 131 -6.62 17.81 3.46
C GLU A 131 -6.65 18.58 2.14
N ALA A 132 -6.60 19.91 2.22
CA ALA A 132 -6.58 20.78 1.05
C ALA A 132 -5.31 20.57 0.20
N GLY A 133 -4.15 20.45 0.85
CA GLY A 133 -2.88 20.25 0.16
C GLY A 133 -2.79 18.89 -0.54
N LEU A 134 -3.28 17.79 0.08
CA LEU A 134 -3.34 16.50 -0.60
C LEU A 134 -4.30 16.52 -1.79
N THR A 135 -5.41 17.25 -1.67
CA THR A 135 -6.36 17.42 -2.77
C THR A 135 -5.72 18.16 -3.94
N GLU A 136 -5.05 19.30 -3.68
CA GLU A 136 -4.34 20.09 -4.68
C GLU A 136 -3.25 19.25 -5.38
N MET A 137 -2.37 18.61 -4.61
CA MET A 137 -1.29 17.77 -5.15
C MET A 137 -1.82 16.61 -6.00
N SER A 138 -2.92 15.97 -5.57
CA SER A 138 -3.54 14.88 -6.34
C SER A 138 -4.11 15.38 -7.67
N GLN A 139 -4.80 16.53 -7.66
CA GLN A 139 -5.39 17.12 -8.86
C GLN A 139 -4.33 17.59 -9.87
N GLU A 140 -3.25 18.21 -9.38
CA GLU A 140 -2.19 18.72 -10.24
C GLU A 140 -1.33 17.63 -10.86
N SER A 141 -1.05 16.56 -10.12
CA SER A 141 -0.14 15.50 -10.58
C SER A 141 -0.84 14.32 -11.26
N GLY A 142 -2.12 14.11 -10.98
CA GLY A 142 -2.83 12.88 -11.33
C GLY A 142 -2.42 11.65 -10.51
N ILE A 143 -1.60 11.84 -9.46
CA ILE A 143 -1.18 10.79 -8.53
C ILE A 143 -2.07 10.83 -7.29
N ALA A 144 -2.51 9.68 -6.82
CA ALA A 144 -3.31 9.58 -5.60
C ALA A 144 -2.42 9.78 -4.36
N PHE A 145 -2.50 10.94 -3.71
CA PHE A 145 -1.94 11.14 -2.37
C PHE A 145 -2.91 10.56 -1.34
N ALA A 146 -2.66 9.33 -0.93
CA ALA A 146 -3.57 8.55 -0.12
C ALA A 146 -3.23 8.64 1.37
N ALA A 147 -4.11 9.28 2.14
CA ALA A 147 -3.96 9.38 3.60
C ALA A 147 -4.18 8.00 4.23
N GLU A 148 -3.23 7.55 5.04
CA GLU A 148 -3.26 6.24 5.68
C GLU A 148 -3.90 6.31 7.07
N ASN A 149 -4.70 5.29 7.44
CA ASN A 149 -5.13 5.15 8.82
C ASN A 149 -3.96 4.72 9.70
N LEU A 150 -3.79 5.47 10.79
CA LEU A 150 -2.92 5.11 11.89
C LEU A 150 -3.77 4.65 13.09
N TYR A 151 -3.26 4.83 14.28
CA TYR A 151 -3.96 4.45 15.51
C TYR A 151 -3.63 5.41 16.66
N PRO A 152 -4.57 5.58 17.61
CA PRO A 152 -4.31 6.33 18.81
C PRO A 152 -3.37 5.56 19.74
N LEU A 153 -2.54 6.29 20.47
CA LEU A 153 -1.71 5.71 21.52
C LEU A 153 -2.56 5.43 22.75
N ARG A 154 -2.46 4.23 23.31
CA ARG A 154 -3.16 3.84 24.55
C ARG A 154 -2.19 3.79 25.72
N ARG A 155 -2.44 4.58 26.76
CA ARG A 155 -1.65 4.58 28.00
C ARG A 155 -2.57 4.54 29.22
N GLY A 156 -2.48 3.49 30.04
CA GLY A 156 -3.24 3.39 31.29
C GLY A 156 -4.75 3.49 31.12
N GLY A 157 -5.32 2.96 30.04
CA GLY A 157 -6.75 3.03 29.74
C GLY A 157 -7.21 4.35 29.11
N THR A 158 -6.32 5.32 28.94
CA THR A 158 -6.60 6.59 28.25
C THR A 158 -6.08 6.51 26.81
N GLU A 159 -6.95 6.88 25.90
CA GLU A 159 -6.61 7.03 24.48
C GLU A 159 -6.07 8.44 24.23
N VAL A 160 -4.89 8.53 23.61
CA VAL A 160 -4.23 9.79 23.26
C VAL A 160 -3.91 9.74 21.78
N THR A 161 -4.51 10.64 20.99
CA THR A 161 -4.09 10.78 19.60
C THR A 161 -2.77 11.55 19.50
N ALA A 162 -1.89 11.08 18.64
CA ALA A 162 -0.65 11.78 18.29
C ALA A 162 -0.78 12.56 16.97
N TYR A 163 -1.89 12.41 16.27
CA TYR A 163 -2.11 12.85 14.90
C TYR A 163 -3.20 13.92 14.81
N ALA A 164 -3.08 14.80 13.80
CA ALA A 164 -4.03 15.86 13.48
C ALA A 164 -4.12 16.01 11.93
N PRO A 165 -5.28 16.38 11.35
CA PRO A 165 -6.55 16.62 12.06
C PRO A 165 -7.16 15.36 12.67
N HIS A 166 -6.94 14.17 12.06
CA HIS A 166 -7.38 12.89 12.60
C HIS A 166 -6.43 11.76 12.14
N TRP A 167 -6.37 10.64 12.89
CA TRP A 167 -5.58 9.45 12.55
C TRP A 167 -6.32 8.49 11.58
N ASN A 168 -7.65 8.63 11.47
CA ASN A 168 -8.47 7.79 10.60
C ASN A 168 -8.92 8.59 9.37
N PRO A 169 -8.56 8.17 8.14
CA PRO A 169 -8.93 8.88 6.91
C PRO A 169 -10.44 8.87 6.61
N VAL A 170 -11.21 8.03 7.28
CA VAL A 170 -12.69 8.10 7.22
C VAL A 170 -13.18 9.46 7.71
N GLU A 171 -12.53 10.03 8.73
CA GLU A 171 -12.83 11.31 9.36
C GLU A 171 -12.20 12.52 8.64
N LEU A 172 -11.47 12.29 7.55
CA LEU A 172 -10.77 13.32 6.78
C LEU A 172 -11.45 13.54 5.44
N ASP A 173 -11.42 14.80 4.97
CA ASP A 173 -11.87 15.17 3.62
C ASP A 173 -10.73 15.07 2.60
N CYS A 174 -10.03 13.92 2.60
CA CYS A 174 -9.00 13.61 1.63
C CYS A 174 -9.58 12.88 0.42
N PRO A 175 -9.12 13.18 -0.81
CA PRO A 175 -9.66 12.56 -2.03
C PRO A 175 -9.31 11.08 -2.14
N HIS A 176 -8.20 10.67 -1.52
CA HIS A 176 -7.70 9.30 -1.56
C HIS A 176 -7.26 8.83 -0.18
N ALA A 177 -7.43 7.54 0.08
CA ALA A 177 -7.06 6.92 1.33
C ALA A 177 -6.32 5.59 1.11
N THR A 178 -5.41 5.29 2.03
CA THR A 178 -4.81 3.98 2.24
C THR A 178 -5.48 3.33 3.45
N LEU A 179 -5.92 2.09 3.31
CA LEU A 179 -6.43 1.28 4.41
C LEU A 179 -5.35 0.29 4.84
N ASP A 180 -4.80 0.50 6.03
CA ASP A 180 -3.90 -0.45 6.67
C ASP A 180 -4.67 -1.34 7.66
N VAL A 181 -4.61 -2.66 7.43
CA VAL A 181 -5.34 -3.67 8.20
C VAL A 181 -4.72 -3.90 9.57
N SER A 182 -3.37 -3.85 9.68
CA SER A 182 -2.67 -3.99 10.96
C SER A 182 -2.94 -2.79 11.87
N HIS A 183 -2.91 -1.58 11.31
CA HIS A 183 -3.28 -0.36 12.03
C HIS A 183 -4.74 -0.36 12.50
N ALA A 184 -5.65 -0.89 11.67
CA ALA A 184 -7.05 -1.08 12.07
C ALA A 184 -7.17 -2.05 13.26
N ALA A 185 -6.39 -3.14 13.29
CA ALA A 185 -6.33 -4.05 14.44
C ALA A 185 -5.87 -3.31 15.71
N VAL A 186 -4.78 -2.54 15.64
CA VAL A 186 -4.25 -1.79 16.80
C VAL A 186 -5.24 -0.76 17.31
N SER A 187 -5.92 -0.04 16.42
CA SER A 187 -6.95 0.94 16.79
C SER A 187 -8.23 0.30 17.33
N GLY A 188 -8.48 -0.96 16.98
CA GLY A 188 -9.73 -1.65 17.25
C GLY A 188 -10.86 -1.25 16.33
N SER A 189 -10.53 -0.73 15.17
CA SER A 189 -11.49 -0.36 14.13
C SER A 189 -11.94 -1.59 13.34
N ASP A 190 -13.18 -1.58 12.85
CA ASP A 190 -13.67 -2.57 11.92
C ASP A 190 -13.17 -2.25 10.51
N VAL A 191 -12.27 -3.06 9.98
CA VAL A 191 -11.64 -2.85 8.67
C VAL A 191 -12.63 -2.94 7.51
N LEU A 192 -13.68 -3.77 7.65
CA LEU A 192 -14.72 -3.90 6.61
C LEU A 192 -15.62 -2.66 6.59
N GLU A 193 -15.95 -2.13 7.76
CA GLU A 193 -16.70 -0.89 7.88
C GLU A 193 -15.89 0.29 7.34
N MET A 194 -14.60 0.40 7.70
CA MET A 194 -13.71 1.41 7.16
C MET A 194 -13.63 1.36 5.63
N ALA A 195 -13.44 0.18 5.05
CA ALA A 195 -13.42 0.00 3.59
C ALA A 195 -14.73 0.46 2.93
N ALA A 196 -15.88 0.15 3.56
CA ALA A 196 -17.19 0.56 3.05
C ALA A 196 -17.38 2.08 3.12
N GLN A 197 -16.95 2.72 4.23
CA GLN A 197 -17.06 4.18 4.43
C GLN A 197 -16.10 4.96 3.51
N LEU A 198 -14.91 4.45 3.26
CA LEU A 198 -13.97 5.04 2.29
C LEU A 198 -14.50 4.94 0.85
N GLY A 199 -15.11 3.83 0.48
CA GLY A 199 -15.74 3.66 -0.83
C GLY A 199 -14.80 4.03 -1.98
N PRO A 200 -15.19 4.94 -2.90
CA PRO A 200 -14.35 5.34 -4.04
C PRO A 200 -13.05 6.06 -3.68
N ARG A 201 -12.92 6.55 -2.46
CA ARG A 201 -11.68 7.18 -1.97
C ARG A 201 -10.59 6.16 -1.63
N LEU A 202 -10.95 4.87 -1.47
CA LEU A 202 -9.99 3.81 -1.19
C LEU A 202 -9.14 3.55 -2.42
N ALA A 203 -7.92 4.05 -2.42
CA ALA A 203 -6.97 3.93 -3.55
C ALA A 203 -5.91 2.86 -3.32
N HIS A 204 -5.68 2.47 -2.07
CA HIS A 204 -4.54 1.66 -1.67
C HIS A 204 -4.87 0.84 -0.40
N VAL A 205 -4.35 -0.38 -0.31
CA VAL A 205 -4.51 -1.24 0.87
C VAL A 205 -3.16 -1.80 1.29
N HIS A 206 -2.77 -1.59 2.55
CA HIS A 206 -1.73 -2.35 3.20
C HIS A 206 -2.33 -3.59 3.86
N LEU A 207 -1.98 -4.75 3.33
CA LEU A 207 -2.44 -6.02 3.82
C LEU A 207 -1.36 -6.66 4.70
N GLY A 208 -1.47 -6.44 5.98
CA GLY A 208 -0.82 -7.14 7.07
C GLY A 208 -1.89 -7.52 8.09
N ASP A 209 -1.75 -8.65 8.77
CA ASP A 209 -2.72 -9.05 9.79
C ASP A 209 -2.33 -8.52 11.18
N GLY A 210 -3.25 -8.50 12.11
CA GLY A 210 -3.03 -8.12 13.50
C GLY A 210 -4.00 -8.85 14.41
N THR A 211 -3.71 -8.88 15.72
CA THR A 211 -4.52 -9.69 16.63
C THR A 211 -5.63 -8.91 17.31
N LYS A 212 -5.33 -7.84 18.03
CA LYS A 212 -6.33 -7.08 18.81
C LYS A 212 -5.82 -5.70 19.24
N PRO A 213 -6.74 -4.81 19.66
CA PRO A 213 -6.40 -3.48 20.15
C PRO A 213 -5.44 -3.50 21.33
N GLY A 214 -4.54 -2.48 21.36
CA GLY A 214 -3.59 -2.26 22.44
C GLY A 214 -2.31 -3.10 22.39
N LEU A 215 -2.15 -3.93 21.39
CA LEU A 215 -0.89 -4.62 21.09
C LEU A 215 0.01 -3.73 20.21
N PRO A 216 1.32 -4.04 20.15
CA PRO A 216 2.17 -3.42 19.14
C PRO A 216 1.60 -3.67 17.76
N ASP A 217 1.91 -2.78 16.83
CA ASP A 217 1.65 -2.97 15.42
C ASP A 217 2.41 -4.19 14.91
N GLU A 218 1.66 -5.22 14.47
CA GLU A 218 2.22 -6.56 14.27
C GLU A 218 2.59 -6.84 12.82
N HIS A 219 1.81 -6.36 11.86
CA HIS A 219 1.93 -6.67 10.43
C HIS A 219 2.19 -8.16 10.18
N LEU A 220 1.34 -9.02 10.72
CA LEU A 220 1.44 -10.47 10.56
C LEU A 220 1.14 -10.90 9.12
N VAL A 221 1.63 -12.07 8.74
CA VAL A 221 1.18 -12.75 7.52
C VAL A 221 -0.35 -12.86 7.53
N PRO A 222 -1.05 -12.45 6.47
CA PRO A 222 -2.50 -12.52 6.40
C PRO A 222 -3.05 -13.92 6.71
N GLY A 223 -4.02 -13.98 7.61
CA GLY A 223 -4.58 -15.23 8.14
C GLY A 223 -3.90 -15.78 9.38
N ARG A 224 -2.81 -15.16 9.86
CA ARG A 224 -2.17 -15.54 11.14
C ARG A 224 -2.62 -14.68 12.32
N GLY A 225 -3.41 -13.62 12.08
CA GLY A 225 -4.03 -12.77 13.09
C GLY A 225 -5.53 -13.05 13.23
N THR A 226 -6.28 -12.01 13.53
CA THR A 226 -7.73 -12.07 13.74
C THR A 226 -8.51 -11.11 12.85
N GLN A 227 -7.82 -10.36 11.97
CA GLN A 227 -8.50 -9.44 11.08
C GLN A 227 -9.19 -10.20 9.94
N PRO A 228 -10.33 -9.70 9.44
CA PRO A 228 -11.08 -10.36 8.36
C PRO A 228 -10.43 -10.13 6.99
N CYS A 229 -9.12 -10.45 6.87
CA CYS A 229 -8.34 -10.23 5.65
C CYS A 229 -8.96 -10.90 4.42
N ALA A 230 -9.47 -12.14 4.58
CA ALA A 230 -10.10 -12.90 3.50
C ALA A 230 -11.40 -12.24 3.01
N GLU A 231 -12.24 -11.80 3.96
CA GLU A 231 -13.50 -11.11 3.67
C GLU A 231 -13.24 -9.75 3.02
N LEU A 232 -12.24 -9.00 3.51
CA LEU A 232 -11.84 -7.73 2.90
C LEU A 232 -11.46 -7.92 1.43
N LEU A 233 -10.57 -8.87 1.11
CA LEU A 233 -10.16 -9.14 -0.26
C LEU A 233 -11.34 -9.59 -1.14
N GLY A 234 -12.21 -10.46 -0.60
CA GLY A 234 -13.44 -10.88 -1.28
C GLY A 234 -14.36 -9.70 -1.60
N LYS A 235 -14.50 -8.76 -0.65
CA LYS A 235 -15.27 -7.53 -0.82
C LYS A 235 -14.64 -6.61 -1.87
N LEU A 236 -13.36 -6.35 -1.81
CA LEU A 236 -12.64 -5.53 -2.79
C LEU A 236 -12.84 -6.05 -4.22
N ARG A 237 -12.73 -7.38 -4.39
CA ARG A 237 -13.00 -8.01 -5.68
C ARG A 237 -14.45 -7.83 -6.12
N ALA A 238 -15.41 -8.04 -5.22
CA ALA A 238 -16.84 -7.95 -5.54
C ALA A 238 -17.26 -6.53 -5.89
N ASP A 239 -16.66 -5.54 -5.24
CA ASP A 239 -16.93 -4.11 -5.45
C ASP A 239 -16.21 -3.54 -6.68
N GLY A 240 -15.39 -4.34 -7.38
CA GLY A 240 -14.63 -3.88 -8.55
C GLY A 240 -13.51 -2.91 -8.21
N TYR A 241 -12.86 -3.11 -7.05
CA TYR A 241 -11.75 -2.27 -6.60
C TYR A 241 -10.65 -2.19 -7.68
N ALA A 242 -10.24 -0.98 -8.01
CA ALA A 242 -9.26 -0.70 -9.05
C ALA A 242 -7.88 -0.24 -8.52
N GLY A 243 -7.71 -0.20 -7.20
CA GLY A 243 -6.44 0.16 -6.57
C GLY A 243 -5.49 -1.02 -6.45
N VAL A 244 -4.44 -0.84 -5.64
CA VAL A 244 -3.41 -1.85 -5.38
C VAL A 244 -3.54 -2.41 -3.97
N VAL A 245 -3.27 -3.71 -3.82
CA VAL A 245 -3.10 -4.38 -2.52
C VAL A 245 -1.62 -4.64 -2.31
N VAL A 246 -1.05 -4.00 -1.31
CA VAL A 246 0.36 -4.13 -0.96
C VAL A 246 0.49 -5.02 0.27
N LEU A 247 1.27 -6.08 0.16
CA LEU A 247 1.63 -6.91 1.30
C LEU A 247 2.73 -6.19 2.10
N GLU A 248 2.31 -5.63 3.24
CA GLU A 248 3.19 -5.02 4.22
C GLU A 248 3.26 -5.91 5.46
N VAL A 249 4.19 -6.86 5.43
CA VAL A 249 4.33 -7.92 6.44
C VAL A 249 5.65 -7.76 7.18
N ASN A 250 5.59 -7.81 8.49
CA ASN A 250 6.77 -7.72 9.34
C ASN A 250 7.49 -9.06 9.43
N THR A 251 8.56 -9.21 8.67
CA THR A 251 9.36 -10.44 8.64
C THR A 251 10.67 -10.34 9.43
N HIS A 252 10.89 -9.27 10.21
CA HIS A 252 12.16 -9.08 10.93
C HIS A 252 12.45 -10.17 11.97
N ARG A 253 11.41 -10.88 12.43
CA ARG A 253 11.52 -12.00 13.37
C ARG A 253 11.77 -13.34 12.71
N ALA A 254 11.80 -13.40 11.37
CA ALA A 254 12.17 -14.62 10.67
C ALA A 254 13.57 -15.07 11.10
N VAL A 255 13.71 -16.35 11.41
CA VAL A 255 14.97 -16.91 11.95
C VAL A 255 16.10 -16.91 10.93
N ASP A 256 15.74 -16.92 9.65
CA ASP A 256 16.67 -16.88 8.53
C ASP A 256 15.97 -16.33 7.26
N PRO A 257 16.72 -16.10 6.17
CA PRO A 257 16.16 -15.65 4.90
C PRO A 257 15.15 -16.64 4.28
N ALA A 258 15.29 -17.94 4.50
CA ALA A 258 14.37 -18.94 3.96
C ALA A 258 12.99 -18.82 4.62
N GLN A 259 12.93 -18.60 5.93
CA GLN A 259 11.68 -18.34 6.65
C GLN A 259 11.01 -17.06 6.15
N ARG A 260 11.79 -15.99 5.95
CA ARG A 260 11.27 -14.73 5.37
C ARG A 260 10.64 -14.96 4.00
N GLN A 261 11.34 -15.69 3.14
CA GLN A 261 10.82 -16.04 1.81
C GLN A 261 9.52 -16.85 1.90
N ALA A 262 9.43 -17.79 2.85
CA ALA A 262 8.23 -18.60 3.06
C ALA A 262 7.05 -17.72 3.53
N ASP A 263 7.28 -16.81 4.47
CA ASP A 263 6.26 -15.89 4.97
C ASP A 263 5.72 -14.97 3.86
N LEU A 264 6.60 -14.43 3.02
CA LEU A 264 6.22 -13.59 1.88
C LEU A 264 5.49 -14.39 0.78
N ALA A 265 5.92 -15.62 0.51
CA ALA A 265 5.24 -16.51 -0.42
C ALA A 265 3.84 -16.91 0.08
N GLU A 266 3.68 -17.19 1.37
CA GLU A 266 2.39 -17.47 2.01
C GLU A 266 1.45 -16.27 1.91
N SER A 267 1.97 -15.06 2.18
CA SER A 267 1.20 -13.81 2.08
C SER A 267 0.68 -13.59 0.66
N LEU A 268 1.52 -13.79 -0.35
CA LEU A 268 1.12 -13.68 -1.75
C LEU A 268 0.06 -14.73 -2.13
N ALA A 269 0.26 -15.98 -1.71
CA ALA A 269 -0.68 -17.07 -1.98
C ALA A 269 -2.05 -16.79 -1.35
N PHE A 270 -2.08 -16.29 -0.12
CA PHE A 270 -3.30 -15.86 0.56
C PHE A 270 -4.03 -14.76 -0.24
N ALA A 271 -3.33 -13.71 -0.63
CA ALA A 271 -3.93 -12.60 -1.37
C ALA A 271 -4.49 -13.06 -2.73
N ARG A 272 -3.73 -13.84 -3.50
CA ARG A 272 -4.20 -14.39 -4.79
C ARG A 272 -5.42 -15.27 -4.64
N GLN A 273 -5.42 -16.16 -3.65
CA GLN A 273 -6.55 -17.05 -3.38
C GLN A 273 -7.84 -16.27 -3.14
N HIS A 274 -7.80 -15.26 -2.25
CA HIS A 274 -9.00 -14.51 -1.85
C HIS A 274 -9.42 -13.44 -2.87
N LEU A 275 -8.50 -13.00 -3.73
CA LEU A 275 -8.82 -12.17 -4.91
C LEU A 275 -9.28 -13.02 -6.11
N GLY A 276 -9.31 -14.35 -6.00
CA GLY A 276 -9.71 -15.25 -7.08
C GLY A 276 -8.74 -15.25 -8.26
N GLN A 277 -7.46 -14.99 -7.99
CA GLN A 277 -6.40 -14.99 -8.99
C GLN A 277 -5.67 -16.33 -9.03
N PRO A 278 -5.10 -16.74 -10.17
CA PRO A 278 -4.34 -17.98 -10.24
C PRO A 278 -3.10 -17.93 -9.34
N ALA A 279 -2.78 -19.09 -8.74
CA ALA A 279 -1.49 -19.24 -8.07
C ALA A 279 -0.36 -19.05 -9.08
N VAL A 280 0.74 -18.44 -8.65
CA VAL A 280 1.92 -18.27 -9.50
C VAL A 280 2.46 -19.65 -9.82
N ALA A 281 2.53 -19.98 -11.12
CA ALA A 281 3.21 -21.21 -11.54
C ALA A 281 4.70 -21.08 -11.15
N ARG A 282 5.19 -22.00 -10.30
CA ARG A 282 6.62 -22.07 -9.98
C ARG A 282 7.38 -22.33 -11.29
N ARG A 283 8.15 -21.35 -11.72
CA ARG A 283 9.11 -21.51 -12.84
C ARG A 283 10.41 -22.11 -12.34
#